data_4d07e95b15d1e19c279a0c35788a37cc
#
_entry.id   4d07e95b15d1e19c279a0c35788a37cc
#
_cell.length_a   1.000
_cell.length_b   1.000
_cell.length_c   1.000
_cell.angle_alpha   90.00
_cell.angle_beta   90.00
_cell.angle_gamma   90.00
#
_symmetry.space_group_name_H-M   'P 1'
#
loop_
_entity.id
_entity.type
_entity.pdbx_description
1 polymer ?
#
loop_
_entity_poly.entity_id
_entity_poly.type
_entity_poly.pdbx_seq_one_letter_code
_entity_poly.pdbx_strand_id
1 'polypeptide(L)'
;ALPIYEHVHGESRERGQAMVALLELYRSRGLELDANELPDFLPVFLEFLSTLTQAEAASFLVEAVHVLEAMAIRLKKRDSRYQAVFDSLVALAGVRAEAAVVAALLAEPEQDPDDLEALDKTWEETAVTFGPGEAGCPKAEALVEAMRATPPATRPAPRPAIARGA
;
A
#
# COMPACT_ATOMS: atom_id res chain seq x y z
N ALA A 1 7.06 9.23 -4.59
CA ALA A 1 7.53 7.86 -4.30
C ALA A 1 7.13 6.98 -5.47
N LEU A 2 7.91 5.95 -5.77
CA LEU A 2 7.61 4.97 -6.83
C LEU A 2 7.49 3.59 -6.16
N PRO A 3 6.33 3.28 -5.54
CA PRO A 3 6.09 1.94 -5.00
C PRO A 3 5.82 0.98 -6.17
N ILE A 4 6.60 -0.10 -6.24
CA ILE A 4 6.52 -1.07 -7.34
C ILE A 4 5.21 -1.86 -7.27
N TYR A 5 4.81 -2.28 -6.06
CA TYR A 5 3.61 -3.11 -5.85
C TYR A 5 2.29 -2.36 -6.00
N GLU A 6 2.29 -1.03 -5.89
CA GLU A 6 1.10 -0.22 -6.16
C GLU A 6 0.63 -0.37 -7.61
N HIS A 7 1.58 -0.42 -8.54
CA HIS A 7 1.30 -0.62 -9.96
C HIS A 7 0.93 -2.07 -10.32
N VAL A 8 1.26 -3.04 -9.45
CA VAL A 8 0.96 -4.47 -9.70
C VAL A 8 -0.34 -4.90 -9.02
N HIS A 9 -0.60 -4.42 -7.81
CA HIS A 9 -1.70 -4.91 -6.96
C HIS A 9 -2.76 -3.83 -6.65
N GLY A 10 -2.55 -2.58 -7.08
CA GLY A 10 -3.41 -1.46 -6.72
C GLY A 10 -3.47 -1.24 -5.20
N GLU A 11 -4.52 -0.59 -4.70
CA GLU A 11 -4.77 -0.39 -3.26
C GLU A 11 -5.46 -1.60 -2.61
N SER A 12 -5.04 -2.81 -2.94
CA SER A 12 -5.67 -4.03 -2.45
C SER A 12 -5.03 -4.54 -1.16
N ARG A 13 -5.76 -5.42 -0.44
CA ARG A 13 -5.24 -6.16 0.71
C ARG A 13 -4.00 -6.99 0.34
N GLU A 14 -3.89 -7.40 -0.90
CA GLU A 14 -2.76 -8.18 -1.45
C GLU A 14 -1.47 -7.37 -1.45
N ARG A 15 -1.54 -6.05 -1.70
CA ARG A 15 -0.39 -5.16 -1.59
C ARG A 15 0.21 -5.15 -0.19
N GLY A 16 -0.65 -5.09 0.85
CA GLY A 16 -0.18 -5.15 2.23
C GLY A 16 0.58 -6.44 2.55
N GLN A 17 0.09 -7.57 2.06
CA GLN A 17 0.75 -8.87 2.23
C GLN A 17 2.08 -8.93 1.46
N ALA A 18 2.12 -8.42 0.24
CA ALA A 18 3.33 -8.35 -0.57
C ALA A 18 4.42 -7.49 0.11
N MET A 19 4.06 -6.36 0.71
CA MET A 19 4.99 -5.52 1.47
C MET A 19 5.53 -6.23 2.71
N VAL A 20 4.69 -6.98 3.44
CA VAL A 20 5.15 -7.78 4.59
C VAL A 20 6.13 -8.87 4.14
N ALA A 21 5.82 -9.58 3.05
CA ALA A 21 6.70 -10.60 2.49
C ALA A 21 8.06 -10.01 2.05
N LEU A 22 8.06 -8.80 1.47
CA LEU A 22 9.28 -8.11 1.08
C LEU A 22 10.13 -7.70 2.28
N LEU A 23 9.51 -7.21 3.36
CA LEU A 23 10.20 -6.93 4.63
C LEU A 23 10.83 -8.20 5.24
N GLU A 24 10.10 -9.31 5.23
CA GLU A 24 10.61 -10.59 5.72
C GLU A 24 11.79 -11.07 4.87
N LEU A 25 11.73 -10.87 3.55
CA LEU A 25 12.83 -11.16 2.64
C LEU A 25 14.08 -10.35 3.00
N TYR A 26 13.96 -9.04 3.24
CA TYR A 26 15.08 -8.18 3.66
C TYR A 26 15.68 -8.68 4.97
N ARG A 27 14.85 -8.97 5.99
CA ARG A 27 15.29 -9.48 7.29
C ARG A 27 15.99 -10.84 7.18
N SER A 28 15.53 -11.72 6.30
CA SER A 28 16.16 -13.03 6.07
C SER A 28 17.60 -12.91 5.55
N ARG A 29 17.93 -11.77 4.94
CA ARG A 29 19.27 -11.45 4.45
C ARG A 29 20.06 -10.52 5.40
N GLY A 30 19.54 -10.30 6.62
CA GLY A 30 20.19 -9.49 7.66
C GLY A 30 20.07 -7.98 7.42
N LEU A 31 19.10 -7.53 6.60
CA LEU A 31 18.84 -6.13 6.35
C LEU A 31 17.59 -5.69 7.12
N GLU A 32 17.66 -4.53 7.74
CA GLU A 32 16.52 -3.88 8.39
C GLU A 32 16.25 -2.54 7.69
N LEU A 33 14.99 -2.24 7.48
CA LEU A 33 14.57 -0.97 6.94
C LEU A 33 14.57 0.07 8.08
N ASP A 34 15.50 1.00 8.06
CA ASP A 34 15.69 2.04 9.09
C ASP A 34 14.98 3.36 8.74
N ALA A 35 14.40 3.47 7.56
CA ALA A 35 13.74 4.67 7.10
C ALA A 35 12.20 4.54 7.20
N ASN A 36 11.50 5.69 7.25
CA ASN A 36 10.04 5.76 7.13
C ASN A 36 9.59 5.57 5.66
N GLU A 37 10.33 4.74 4.91
CA GLU A 37 10.05 4.43 3.52
C GLU A 37 9.30 3.10 3.40
N LEU A 38 8.55 2.97 2.33
CA LEU A 38 7.86 1.71 2.05
C LEU A 38 8.86 0.65 1.56
N PRO A 39 8.67 -0.63 1.90
CA PRO A 39 9.56 -1.70 1.46
C PRO A 39 9.68 -1.82 -0.06
N ASP A 40 8.62 -1.47 -0.77
CA ASP A 40 8.53 -1.49 -2.24
C ASP A 40 8.98 -0.17 -2.90
N PHE A 41 9.55 0.75 -2.12
CA PHE A 41 10.17 1.96 -2.67
C PHE A 41 11.38 1.58 -3.51
N LEU A 42 11.36 1.93 -4.79
CA LEU A 42 12.34 1.47 -5.77
C LEU A 42 13.80 1.63 -5.33
N PRO A 43 14.27 2.77 -4.76
CA PRO A 43 15.65 2.89 -4.29
C PRO A 43 16.00 1.87 -3.21
N VAL A 44 15.13 1.61 -2.24
CA VAL A 44 15.33 0.61 -1.19
C VAL A 44 15.44 -0.80 -1.80
N PHE A 45 14.54 -1.11 -2.73
CA PHE A 45 14.57 -2.38 -3.44
C PHE A 45 15.87 -2.55 -4.25
N LEU A 46 16.35 -1.52 -4.93
CA LEU A 46 17.62 -1.55 -5.66
C LEU A 46 18.84 -1.70 -4.73
N GLU A 47 18.81 -1.08 -3.57
CA GLU A 47 19.84 -1.26 -2.54
C GLU A 47 19.88 -2.73 -2.09
N PHE A 48 18.74 -3.33 -1.80
CA PHE A 48 18.65 -4.76 -1.51
C PHE A 48 19.22 -5.61 -2.66
N LEU A 49 18.81 -5.36 -3.91
CA LEU A 49 19.34 -6.10 -5.07
C LEU A 49 20.85 -5.99 -5.20
N SER A 50 21.44 -4.86 -4.79
CA SER A 50 22.90 -4.67 -4.84
C SER A 50 23.68 -5.60 -3.92
N THR A 51 23.02 -6.16 -2.90
CA THR A 51 23.62 -7.13 -1.96
C THR A 51 23.54 -8.59 -2.44
N LEU A 52 22.79 -8.83 -3.51
CA LEU A 52 22.57 -10.16 -4.08
C LEU A 52 23.57 -10.48 -5.19
N THR A 53 23.62 -11.76 -5.57
CA THR A 53 24.30 -12.15 -6.81
C THR A 53 23.55 -11.59 -8.03
N GLN A 54 24.26 -11.40 -9.14
CA GLN A 54 23.65 -10.88 -10.37
C GLN A 54 22.46 -11.74 -10.84
N ALA A 55 22.54 -13.06 -10.70
CA ALA A 55 21.46 -13.96 -11.08
C ALA A 55 20.23 -13.81 -10.20
N GLU A 56 20.42 -13.70 -8.88
CA GLU A 56 19.31 -13.44 -7.93
C GLU A 56 18.67 -12.08 -8.18
N ALA A 57 19.47 -11.02 -8.33
CA ALA A 57 18.98 -9.68 -8.62
C ALA A 57 18.18 -9.63 -9.93
N ALA A 58 18.67 -10.31 -10.99
CA ALA A 58 17.95 -10.41 -12.25
C ALA A 58 16.59 -11.11 -12.08
N SER A 59 16.50 -12.18 -11.27
CA SER A 59 15.24 -12.89 -11.05
C SER A 59 14.17 -11.99 -10.39
N PHE A 60 14.56 -11.14 -9.44
CA PHE A 60 13.65 -10.16 -8.84
C PHE A 60 13.24 -9.06 -9.83
N LEU A 61 14.15 -8.59 -10.68
CA LEU A 61 13.83 -7.60 -11.72
C LEU A 61 12.85 -8.15 -12.76
N VAL A 62 12.89 -9.45 -13.05
CA VAL A 62 11.92 -10.11 -13.95
C VAL A 62 10.49 -9.93 -13.46
N GLU A 63 10.24 -10.03 -12.14
CA GLU A 63 8.90 -9.85 -11.57
C GLU A 63 8.39 -8.42 -11.74
N ALA A 64 9.28 -7.43 -11.72
CA ALA A 64 8.94 -6.02 -11.87
C ALA A 64 9.05 -5.49 -13.31
N VAL A 65 9.46 -6.30 -14.29
CA VAL A 65 9.86 -5.84 -15.63
C VAL A 65 8.77 -5.03 -16.34
N HIS A 66 7.50 -5.40 -16.19
CA HIS A 66 6.37 -4.71 -16.83
C HIS A 66 6.20 -3.29 -16.32
N VAL A 67 6.31 -3.11 -14.99
CA VAL A 67 6.25 -1.79 -14.34
C VAL A 67 7.45 -0.95 -14.74
N LEU A 68 8.66 -1.54 -14.73
CA LEU A 68 9.88 -0.83 -15.10
C LEU A 68 9.82 -0.33 -16.55
N GLU A 69 9.32 -1.15 -17.47
CA GLU A 69 9.17 -0.76 -18.87
C GLU A 69 8.07 0.31 -19.06
N ALA A 70 6.93 0.18 -18.38
CA ALA A 70 5.88 1.20 -18.40
C ALA A 70 6.42 2.55 -17.90
N MET A 71 7.22 2.55 -16.82
CA MET A 71 7.86 3.76 -16.29
C MET A 71 8.90 4.34 -17.26
N ALA A 72 9.70 3.51 -17.91
CA ALA A 72 10.63 3.97 -18.95
C ALA A 72 9.88 4.71 -20.07
N ILE A 73 8.77 4.15 -20.54
CA ILE A 73 7.93 4.75 -21.61
C ILE A 73 7.32 6.09 -21.13
N ARG A 74 6.79 6.16 -19.91
CA ARG A 74 6.24 7.39 -19.34
C ARG A 74 7.30 8.49 -19.23
N LEU A 75 8.50 8.14 -18.72
CA LEU A 75 9.61 9.07 -18.60
C LEU A 75 10.13 9.54 -19.98
N LYS A 76 10.13 8.66 -20.97
CA LYS A 76 10.46 9.02 -22.35
C LYS A 76 9.48 10.04 -22.94
N LYS A 77 8.18 9.88 -22.69
CA LYS A 77 7.17 10.84 -23.12
C LYS A 77 7.37 12.25 -22.51
N ARG A 78 7.96 12.28 -21.29
CA ARG A 78 8.27 13.52 -20.56
C ARG A 78 9.67 14.07 -20.86
N ASP A 79 10.40 13.49 -21.82
CA ASP A 79 11.80 13.82 -22.14
C ASP A 79 12.72 13.82 -20.91
N SER A 80 12.47 12.90 -19.98
CA SER A 80 13.20 12.78 -18.73
C SER A 80 14.46 11.92 -18.90
N ARG A 81 15.61 12.43 -18.43
CA ARG A 81 16.87 11.66 -18.43
C ARG A 81 16.81 10.41 -17.54
N TYR A 82 15.91 10.35 -16.58
CA TYR A 82 15.72 9.18 -15.74
C TYR A 82 15.22 7.96 -16.50
N GLN A 83 14.72 8.10 -17.73
CA GLN A 83 14.41 6.99 -18.62
C GLN A 83 15.57 5.98 -18.70
N ALA A 84 16.81 6.47 -18.83
CA ALA A 84 17.99 5.61 -18.99
C ALA A 84 18.21 4.66 -17.78
N VAL A 85 17.79 5.05 -16.57
CA VAL A 85 17.86 4.19 -15.38
C VAL A 85 16.93 3.01 -15.55
N PHE A 86 15.68 3.26 -15.94
CA PHE A 86 14.67 2.20 -16.12
C PHE A 86 15.01 1.29 -17.30
N ASP A 87 15.49 1.85 -18.41
CA ASP A 87 15.99 1.05 -19.55
C ASP A 87 17.12 0.10 -19.12
N SER A 88 18.00 0.58 -18.23
CA SER A 88 19.10 -0.25 -17.70
C SER A 88 18.60 -1.37 -16.80
N LEU A 89 17.58 -1.11 -15.96
CA LEU A 89 16.98 -2.13 -15.10
C LEU A 89 16.25 -3.20 -15.92
N VAL A 90 15.51 -2.81 -16.97
CA VAL A 90 14.88 -3.74 -17.92
C VAL A 90 15.94 -4.59 -18.62
N ALA A 91 17.06 -3.99 -19.04
CA ALA A 91 18.16 -4.72 -19.66
C ALA A 91 18.81 -5.73 -18.68
N LEU A 92 18.95 -5.37 -17.40
CA LEU A 92 19.47 -6.27 -16.36
C LEU A 92 18.54 -7.44 -16.05
N ALA A 93 17.22 -7.25 -16.15
CA ALA A 93 16.24 -8.32 -16.03
C ALA A 93 16.44 -9.42 -17.09
N GLY A 94 17.00 -9.07 -18.25
CA GLY A 94 17.31 -10.02 -19.32
C GLY A 94 16.11 -10.62 -20.06
N VAL A 95 14.89 -10.15 -19.73
CA VAL A 95 13.65 -10.56 -20.38
C VAL A 95 12.92 -9.34 -20.93
N ARG A 96 12.02 -9.57 -21.88
CA ARG A 96 11.14 -8.51 -22.38
C ARG A 96 9.82 -8.54 -21.65
N ALA A 97 9.31 -7.37 -21.31
CA ALA A 97 7.97 -7.24 -20.78
C ALA A 97 6.93 -7.65 -21.84
N GLU A 98 5.82 -8.18 -21.38
CA GLU A 98 4.70 -8.52 -22.25
C GLU A 98 3.97 -7.23 -22.67
N ALA A 99 3.89 -7.00 -23.98
CA ALA A 99 3.36 -5.76 -24.53
C ALA A 99 1.89 -5.49 -24.12
N ALA A 100 1.09 -6.53 -23.95
CA ALA A 100 -0.31 -6.38 -23.51
C ALA A 100 -0.40 -5.87 -22.07
N VAL A 101 0.46 -6.38 -21.17
CA VAL A 101 0.50 -5.95 -19.77
C VAL A 101 1.02 -4.50 -19.67
N VAL A 102 2.08 -4.18 -20.40
CA VAL A 102 2.61 -2.80 -20.46
C VAL A 102 1.56 -1.83 -21.00
N ALA A 103 0.82 -2.21 -22.05
CA ALA A 103 -0.24 -1.39 -22.60
C ALA A 103 -1.38 -1.16 -21.59
N ALA A 104 -1.75 -2.16 -20.80
CA ALA A 104 -2.74 -2.02 -19.73
C ALA A 104 -2.27 -1.04 -18.65
N LEU A 105 -1.02 -1.15 -18.20
CA LEU A 105 -0.42 -0.23 -17.23
C LEU A 105 -0.35 1.21 -17.77
N LEU A 106 -0.10 1.39 -19.06
CA LEU A 106 -0.05 2.72 -19.68
C LEU A 106 -1.44 3.32 -19.91
N ALA A 107 -2.49 2.49 -19.94
CA ALA A 107 -3.88 2.95 -20.07
C ALA A 107 -4.43 3.53 -18.76
N GLU A 108 -3.83 3.20 -17.62
CA GLU A 108 -4.19 3.82 -16.34
C GLU A 108 -3.84 5.32 -16.38
N PRO A 109 -4.78 6.20 -15.98
CA PRO A 109 -4.51 7.63 -15.96
C PRO A 109 -3.33 7.94 -15.05
N GLU A 110 -2.37 8.71 -15.56
CA GLU A 110 -1.31 9.24 -14.72
C GLU A 110 -1.94 10.29 -13.78
N GLN A 111 -1.87 10.04 -12.48
CA GLN A 111 -2.21 11.08 -11.50
C GLN A 111 -1.14 12.16 -11.61
N ASP A 112 -1.55 13.35 -12.07
CA ASP A 112 -0.70 14.52 -12.04
C ASP A 112 -0.67 15.03 -10.59
N PRO A 113 0.47 15.00 -9.89
CA PRO A 113 0.55 15.50 -8.52
C PRO A 113 0.31 17.01 -8.40
N ASP A 114 0.38 17.73 -9.51
CA ASP A 114 0.12 19.17 -9.59
C ASP A 114 -1.34 19.48 -9.99
N ASP A 115 -2.15 18.48 -10.34
CA ASP A 115 -3.58 18.63 -10.60
C ASP A 115 -4.37 18.63 -9.29
N LEU A 116 -4.39 19.82 -8.66
CA LEU A 116 -5.12 20.03 -7.40
C LEU A 116 -6.63 19.87 -7.57
N GLU A 117 -7.18 20.12 -8.77
CA GLU A 117 -8.62 19.97 -9.04
C GLU A 117 -9.01 18.47 -9.07
N ALA A 118 -8.19 17.61 -9.67
CA ALA A 118 -8.42 16.17 -9.65
C ALA A 118 -8.27 15.61 -8.23
N LEU A 119 -7.32 16.14 -7.44
CA LEU A 119 -7.12 15.77 -6.05
C LEU A 119 -8.34 16.14 -5.21
N ASP A 120 -8.81 17.37 -5.28
CA ASP A 120 -9.98 17.85 -4.54
C ASP A 120 -11.23 17.04 -4.91
N LYS A 121 -11.42 16.72 -6.19
CA LYS A 121 -12.54 15.91 -6.67
C LYS A 121 -12.53 14.49 -6.10
N THR A 122 -11.35 13.88 -5.93
CA THR A 122 -11.21 12.58 -5.30
C THR A 122 -11.61 12.60 -3.83
N TRP A 123 -11.36 13.72 -3.13
CA TRP A 123 -11.76 13.91 -1.73
C TRP A 123 -13.24 14.27 -1.58
N GLU A 124 -13.85 14.98 -2.52
CA GLU A 124 -15.27 15.31 -2.52
C GLU A 124 -16.18 14.09 -2.73
N GLU A 125 -15.75 13.11 -3.51
CA GLU A 125 -16.53 11.89 -3.79
C GLU A 125 -16.62 10.93 -2.61
N THR A 126 -15.81 11.12 -1.57
CA THR A 126 -15.85 10.29 -0.35
C THR A 126 -16.72 10.95 0.72
N ALA A 127 -18.03 10.96 0.52
CA ALA A 127 -18.96 11.34 1.58
C ALA A 127 -18.82 10.34 2.74
N VAL A 128 -18.18 10.77 3.85
CA VAL A 128 -18.13 9.97 5.07
C VAL A 128 -19.51 9.97 5.70
N THR A 129 -20.29 8.95 5.41
CA THR A 129 -21.54 8.69 6.09
C THR A 129 -21.25 8.12 7.48
N PHE A 130 -21.35 8.96 8.51
CA PHE A 130 -21.36 8.51 9.89
C PHE A 130 -22.75 7.95 10.20
N GLY A 131 -22.89 6.64 10.10
CA GLY A 131 -24.13 5.93 10.39
C GLY A 131 -24.16 4.57 9.69
N PRO A 132 -25.03 3.67 10.09
CA PRO A 132 -25.27 2.46 9.33
C PRO A 132 -25.82 2.89 7.96
N GLY A 133 -25.00 2.74 6.90
CA GLY A 133 -25.45 2.94 5.52
C GLY A 133 -26.64 2.02 5.21
N GLU A 134 -27.35 2.27 4.10
CA GLU A 134 -28.51 1.47 3.67
C GLU A 134 -28.22 -0.04 3.53
N ALA A 135 -26.94 -0.45 3.49
CA ALA A 135 -26.48 -1.82 3.69
C ALA A 135 -25.92 -1.96 5.11
N GLY A 136 -26.78 -1.75 6.13
CA GLY A 136 -26.42 -1.89 7.54
C GLY A 136 -25.68 -3.21 7.77
N CYS A 137 -24.53 -3.15 8.45
CA CYS A 137 -23.83 -4.37 8.83
C CYS A 137 -24.75 -5.16 9.79
N PRO A 138 -25.24 -6.36 9.44
CA PRO A 138 -26.20 -7.11 10.27
C PRO A 138 -25.70 -7.34 11.71
N LYS A 139 -24.37 -7.34 11.90
CA LYS A 139 -23.75 -7.43 13.23
C LYS A 139 -23.84 -6.11 14.02
N ALA A 140 -23.83 -4.94 13.36
CA ALA A 140 -23.96 -3.66 14.03
C ALA A 140 -25.41 -3.43 14.48
N GLU A 141 -26.39 -3.78 13.66
CA GLU A 141 -27.81 -3.70 14.02
C GLU A 141 -28.14 -4.62 15.19
N ALA A 142 -27.66 -5.86 15.16
CA ALA A 142 -27.84 -6.81 16.27
C ALA A 142 -27.17 -6.31 17.56
N LEU A 143 -26.02 -5.62 17.48
CA LEU A 143 -25.35 -5.06 18.64
C LEU A 143 -26.12 -3.87 19.23
N VAL A 144 -26.66 -2.98 18.39
CA VAL A 144 -27.48 -1.84 18.81
C VAL A 144 -28.77 -2.33 19.46
N GLU A 145 -29.43 -3.36 18.90
CA GLU A 145 -30.62 -3.99 19.46
C GLU A 145 -30.30 -4.64 20.82
N ALA A 146 -29.20 -5.36 20.94
CA ALA A 146 -28.73 -5.94 22.21
C ALA A 146 -28.44 -4.87 23.28
N MET A 147 -27.86 -3.72 22.90
CA MET A 147 -27.65 -2.60 23.81
C MET A 147 -28.93 -1.92 24.26
N ARG A 148 -29.97 -1.86 23.40
CA ARG A 148 -31.30 -1.31 23.75
C ARG A 148 -32.08 -2.27 24.64
N ALA A 149 -31.88 -3.57 24.45
CA ALA A 149 -32.57 -4.61 25.24
C ALA A 149 -31.96 -4.80 26.65
N THR A 150 -30.77 -4.29 26.91
CA THR A 150 -30.12 -4.40 28.22
C THR A 150 -30.62 -3.28 29.14
N PRO A 151 -31.39 -3.57 30.21
CA PRO A 151 -31.81 -2.55 31.15
C PRO A 151 -30.56 -1.91 31.82
N PRO A 152 -30.63 -0.60 32.17
CA PRO A 152 -29.51 0.07 32.80
C PRO A 152 -29.12 -0.65 34.08
N ALA A 153 -27.83 -1.00 34.19
CA ALA A 153 -27.32 -1.66 35.39
C ALA A 153 -27.64 -0.81 36.62
N THR A 154 -28.39 -1.38 37.56
CA THR A 154 -28.69 -0.75 38.82
C THR A 154 -27.40 -0.38 39.54
N ARG A 155 -27.23 0.89 39.79
CA ARG A 155 -26.05 1.43 40.48
C ARG A 155 -25.93 0.75 41.84
N PRO A 156 -24.81 0.09 42.15
CA PRO A 156 -24.65 -0.54 43.46
C PRO A 156 -24.78 0.55 44.56
N ALA A 157 -25.53 0.21 45.62
CA ALA A 157 -25.74 1.09 46.76
C ALA A 157 -24.39 1.52 47.37
N PRO A 158 -24.26 2.77 47.85
CA PRO A 158 -23.03 3.22 48.47
C PRO A 158 -22.71 2.40 49.72
N ARG A 159 -21.47 1.91 49.81
CA ARG A 159 -20.97 1.14 50.95
C ARG A 159 -21.05 2.02 52.20
N PRO A 160 -21.52 1.49 53.35
CA PRO A 160 -21.53 2.24 54.59
C PRO A 160 -20.10 2.64 54.99
N ALA A 161 -19.96 3.90 55.42
CA ALA A 161 -18.70 4.42 55.92
C ALA A 161 -18.28 3.68 57.19
N ILE A 162 -17.06 3.11 57.17
CA ILE A 162 -16.46 2.51 58.38
C ILE A 162 -16.08 3.67 59.32
N ALA A 163 -16.76 3.79 60.47
CA ALA A 163 -16.38 4.70 61.50
C ALA A 163 -15.01 4.31 62.04
N ARG A 164 -14.01 5.19 61.94
CA ARG A 164 -12.75 5.05 62.65
C ARG A 164 -13.02 5.35 64.13
N GLY A 165 -12.94 4.31 64.96
CA GLY A 165 -12.94 4.44 66.42
C GLY A 165 -11.68 5.17 66.89
N ALA A 166 -11.85 5.95 67.94
CA ALA A 166 -10.85 6.71 68.65
C ALA A 166 -9.78 5.81 69.30
#